data_2a1c9e69700bfd9f9745c74a378c1c70
#
_entry.id   2a1c9e69700bfd9f9745c74a378c1c70
#
_cell.length_a   1.000
_cell.length_b   1.000
_cell.length_c   1.000
_cell.angle_alpha   90.00
_cell.angle_beta   90.00
_cell.angle_gamma   90.00
#
_symmetry.space_group_name_H-M   'P 1'
#
loop_
_entity.id
_entity.type
_entity.pdbx_description
1 polymer ?
#
loop_
_entity_poly.entity_id
_entity_poly.type
_entity_poly.pdbx_seq_one_letter_code
_entity_poly.pdbx_strand_id
1 'polypeptide(L)'
;MSDEVRDDLKYTDTHEWLKLKGDTAIIGITDHAQTELTDIVFVELPEVGKEIKKGEELCVVESVKSVSEIYAPVSGKIVDVNEKLEDAPETVNEKPYDDGWLVELEIKDKSEIDALIDAESYKKSL
;
A
#
# COMPACT_ATOMS: atom_id res chain seq x y z
N MET A 1 12.60 -13.96 -11.85
CA MET A 1 12.95 -12.65 -11.29
C MET A 1 12.55 -12.58 -9.85
N SER A 2 13.39 -12.02 -9.02
CA SER A 2 13.04 -11.80 -7.63
C SER A 2 12.25 -10.49 -7.51
N ASP A 3 11.29 -10.48 -6.59
CA ASP A 3 10.51 -9.29 -6.28
C ASP A 3 11.39 -8.26 -5.58
N GLU A 4 11.20 -6.99 -5.90
CA GLU A 4 11.92 -5.92 -5.23
C GLU A 4 11.36 -5.74 -3.83
N VAL A 5 12.25 -5.69 -2.83
CA VAL A 5 11.91 -5.41 -1.44
C VAL A 5 12.87 -4.32 -0.94
N ARG A 6 12.31 -3.23 -0.42
CA ARG A 6 13.13 -2.10 0.04
C ARG A 6 13.35 -2.15 1.54
N ASP A 7 14.57 -1.88 1.97
CA ASP A 7 14.97 -2.00 3.38
C ASP A 7 14.43 -0.87 4.26
N ASP A 8 14.03 0.24 3.68
CA ASP A 8 13.52 1.42 4.41
C ASP A 8 12.02 1.39 4.65
N LEU A 9 11.34 0.30 4.28
CA LEU A 9 9.89 0.18 4.41
C LEU A 9 9.50 -0.90 5.42
N LYS A 10 8.24 -0.85 5.85
CA LYS A 10 7.60 -1.91 6.61
C LYS A 10 6.56 -2.58 5.72
N TYR A 11 6.20 -3.82 6.04
CA TYR A 11 5.35 -4.63 5.17
C TYR A 11 4.28 -5.36 5.98
N THR A 12 3.24 -5.82 5.26
CA THR A 12 2.20 -6.67 5.82
C THR A 12 2.23 -8.04 5.15
N ASP A 13 1.55 -9.01 5.74
CA ASP A 13 1.41 -10.35 5.16
C ASP A 13 0.47 -10.37 3.95
N THR A 14 -0.28 -9.30 3.72
CA THR A 14 -1.14 -9.14 2.55
C THR A 14 -0.50 -8.25 1.47
N HIS A 15 0.82 -8.02 1.59
CA HIS A 15 1.64 -7.36 0.57
C HIS A 15 1.36 -5.87 0.37
N GLU A 16 1.06 -5.17 1.46
CA GLU A 16 1.10 -3.69 1.47
C GLU A 16 2.42 -3.25 2.08
N TRP A 17 2.90 -2.08 1.65
CA TRP A 17 4.07 -1.47 2.26
C TRP A 17 3.69 -0.14 2.93
N LEU A 18 4.50 0.25 3.91
CA LEU A 18 4.32 1.48 4.66
C LEU A 18 5.65 2.20 4.79
N LYS A 19 5.65 3.50 4.46
CA LYS A 19 6.80 4.37 4.62
C LYS A 19 6.45 5.46 5.62
N LEU A 20 7.20 5.51 6.71
CA LEU A 20 7.01 6.55 7.73
C LEU A 20 7.50 7.90 7.24
N LYS A 21 6.70 8.94 7.51
CA LYS A 21 7.01 10.33 7.18
C LYS A 21 6.52 11.19 8.33
N GLY A 22 7.33 11.29 9.41
CA GLY A 22 6.90 11.99 10.62
C GLY A 22 5.72 11.29 11.28
N ASP A 23 4.61 12.01 11.42
CA ASP A 23 3.39 11.48 12.01
C ASP A 23 2.46 10.81 11.00
N THR A 24 2.85 10.80 9.73
CA THR A 24 2.07 10.17 8.66
C THR A 24 2.80 8.96 8.10
N ALA A 25 2.04 8.15 7.36
CA ALA A 25 2.58 6.99 6.66
C ALA A 25 2.03 6.95 5.25
N ILE A 26 2.91 6.72 4.29
CA ILE A 26 2.54 6.52 2.90
C ILE A 26 2.40 5.03 2.68
N ILE A 27 1.32 4.61 2.03
CA ILE A 27 0.97 3.21 1.87
C ILE A 27 0.77 2.89 0.40
N GLY A 28 1.28 1.73 -0.01
CA GLY A 28 1.08 1.20 -1.34
C GLY A 28 1.13 -0.32 -1.32
N ILE A 29 1.15 -0.93 -2.49
CA ILE A 29 1.30 -2.38 -2.61
C ILE A 29 2.71 -2.71 -3.08
N THR A 30 3.20 -3.89 -2.70
CA THR A 30 4.57 -4.30 -2.99
C THR A 30 4.74 -4.71 -4.46
N ASP A 31 5.98 -4.85 -4.87
CA ASP A 31 6.31 -5.36 -6.20
C ASP A 31 5.73 -6.75 -6.40
N HIS A 32 5.81 -7.59 -5.37
CA HIS A 32 5.19 -8.92 -5.40
C HIS A 32 3.68 -8.83 -5.67
N ALA A 33 2.98 -7.93 -4.99
CA ALA A 33 1.54 -7.77 -5.15
C ALA A 33 1.16 -7.35 -6.57
N GLN A 34 1.87 -6.37 -7.14
CA GLN A 34 1.56 -5.92 -8.49
C GLN A 34 1.89 -6.99 -9.54
N THR A 35 2.93 -7.80 -9.30
CA THR A 35 3.27 -8.92 -10.19
C THR A 35 2.14 -9.96 -10.19
N GLU A 36 1.61 -10.28 -9.03
CA GLU A 36 0.51 -11.24 -8.89
C GLU A 36 -0.78 -10.74 -9.55
N LEU A 37 -1.03 -9.43 -9.46
CA LEU A 37 -2.22 -8.83 -10.05
C LEU A 37 -2.12 -8.67 -11.56
N THR A 38 -0.92 -8.57 -12.10
CA THR A 38 -0.65 -8.25 -13.49
C THR A 38 -1.12 -6.81 -13.83
N ASP A 39 -1.53 -6.52 -15.06
CA ASP A 39 -1.83 -5.15 -15.50
C ASP A 39 -2.98 -4.52 -14.72
N ILE A 40 -2.69 -3.47 -14.00
CA ILE A 40 -3.69 -2.74 -13.22
C ILE A 40 -4.39 -1.74 -14.11
N VAL A 41 -5.72 -1.81 -14.13
CA VAL A 41 -6.56 -1.01 -15.04
C VAL A 41 -7.43 0.01 -14.31
N PHE A 42 -7.58 -0.14 -12.99
CA PHE A 42 -8.39 0.79 -12.21
C PHE A 42 -7.96 0.77 -10.75
N VAL A 43 -7.95 1.95 -10.12
CA VAL A 43 -7.68 2.08 -8.68
C VAL A 43 -8.82 2.91 -8.08
N GLU A 44 -9.53 2.33 -7.12
CA GLU A 44 -10.57 3.03 -6.38
C GLU A 44 -9.97 3.55 -5.08
N LEU A 45 -9.81 4.87 -5.00
CA LEU A 45 -9.20 5.53 -3.85
C LEU A 45 -10.26 5.93 -2.82
N PRO A 46 -9.91 5.93 -1.52
CA PRO A 46 -10.83 6.39 -0.48
C PRO A 46 -10.93 7.91 -0.44
N GLU A 47 -11.87 8.42 0.33
CA GLU A 47 -12.02 9.86 0.51
C GLU A 47 -11.06 10.39 1.56
N VAL A 48 -10.45 11.55 1.27
CA VAL A 48 -9.62 12.28 2.24
C VAL A 48 -10.50 12.68 3.42
N GLY A 49 -10.00 12.50 4.63
CA GLY A 49 -10.72 12.78 5.85
C GLY A 49 -11.36 11.58 6.50
N LYS A 50 -11.44 10.45 5.79
CA LYS A 50 -12.02 9.24 6.33
C LYS A 50 -11.09 8.61 7.38
N GLU A 51 -11.65 8.15 8.49
CA GLU A 51 -10.91 7.40 9.49
C GLU A 51 -10.99 5.92 9.17
N ILE A 52 -9.86 5.23 9.31
CA ILE A 52 -9.76 3.81 8.98
C ILE A 52 -9.04 3.08 10.12
N LYS A 53 -9.44 1.85 10.37
CA LYS A 53 -8.80 1.00 11.39
C LYS A 53 -7.93 -0.05 10.72
N LYS A 54 -6.86 -0.43 11.41
CA LYS A 54 -5.98 -1.52 10.96
C LYS A 54 -6.82 -2.73 10.55
N GLY A 55 -6.53 -3.28 9.36
CA GLY A 55 -7.23 -4.45 8.84
C GLY A 55 -8.49 -4.15 8.07
N GLU A 56 -8.98 -2.91 8.09
CA GLU A 56 -10.13 -2.52 7.29
C GLU A 56 -9.72 -2.28 5.83
N GLU A 57 -10.69 -2.39 4.92
CA GLU A 57 -10.45 -2.11 3.51
C GLU A 57 -10.07 -0.65 3.33
N LEU A 58 -8.90 -0.43 2.73
CA LEU A 58 -8.37 0.91 2.49
C LEU A 58 -8.72 1.41 1.10
N CYS A 59 -8.50 0.59 0.09
CA CYS A 59 -8.83 0.91 -1.29
C CYS A 59 -8.95 -0.38 -2.10
N VAL A 60 -9.34 -0.26 -3.37
CA VAL A 60 -9.50 -1.40 -4.27
C VAL A 60 -8.64 -1.17 -5.50
N VAL A 61 -7.95 -2.22 -5.93
CA VAL A 61 -7.13 -2.22 -7.14
C VAL A 61 -7.69 -3.28 -8.08
N GLU A 62 -8.03 -2.88 -9.28
CA GLU A 62 -8.57 -3.76 -10.31
C GLU A 62 -7.54 -4.01 -11.38
N SER A 63 -7.31 -5.30 -11.68
CA SER A 63 -6.42 -5.68 -12.78
C SER A 63 -7.22 -6.37 -13.88
N VAL A 64 -6.58 -6.66 -14.99
CA VAL A 64 -7.20 -7.44 -16.08
C VAL A 64 -7.59 -8.85 -15.62
N LYS A 65 -7.00 -9.31 -14.53
CA LYS A 65 -7.16 -10.66 -13.99
C LYS A 65 -8.17 -10.74 -12.86
N SER A 66 -8.17 -9.75 -11.96
CA SER A 66 -8.97 -9.82 -10.73
C SER A 66 -9.16 -8.46 -10.08
N VAL A 67 -10.02 -8.43 -9.06
CA VAL A 67 -10.23 -7.26 -8.19
C VAL A 67 -9.63 -7.60 -6.83
N SER A 68 -8.81 -6.72 -6.30
CA SER A 68 -8.14 -6.94 -5.03
C SER A 68 -8.42 -5.81 -4.05
N GLU A 69 -8.79 -6.17 -2.83
CA GLU A 69 -8.97 -5.22 -1.74
C GLU A 69 -7.63 -5.00 -1.05
N ILE A 70 -7.32 -3.75 -0.76
CA ILE A 70 -6.09 -3.38 -0.07
C ILE A 70 -6.46 -2.98 1.35
N TYR A 71 -5.79 -3.58 2.33
CA TYR A 71 -6.13 -3.39 3.74
C TYR A 71 -5.18 -2.41 4.42
N ALA A 72 -5.73 -1.68 5.40
CA ALA A 72 -4.94 -0.69 6.14
C ALA A 72 -3.93 -1.40 7.05
N PRO A 73 -2.63 -1.11 6.91
CA PRO A 73 -1.62 -1.73 7.77
C PRO A 73 -1.61 -1.16 9.18
N VAL A 74 -2.13 0.06 9.34
CA VAL A 74 -2.25 0.74 10.64
C VAL A 74 -3.54 1.57 10.65
N SER A 75 -3.98 1.94 11.84
CA SER A 75 -5.14 2.82 11.99
C SER A 75 -4.73 4.28 11.78
N GLY A 76 -5.60 5.05 11.18
CA GLY A 76 -5.32 6.47 10.95
C GLY A 76 -6.42 7.19 10.20
N LYS A 77 -6.15 8.46 9.91
CA LYS A 77 -7.04 9.30 9.11
C LYS A 77 -6.39 9.55 7.76
N ILE A 78 -7.16 9.37 6.70
CA ILE A 78 -6.66 9.58 5.34
C ILE A 78 -6.47 11.08 5.12
N VAL A 79 -5.22 11.50 4.88
CA VAL A 79 -4.88 12.91 4.67
C VAL A 79 -4.56 13.23 3.21
N ASP A 80 -4.22 12.22 2.42
CA ASP A 80 -3.96 12.40 1.00
C ASP A 80 -4.16 11.09 0.24
N VAL A 81 -4.49 11.20 -1.04
CA VAL A 81 -4.61 10.06 -1.96
C VAL A 81 -3.89 10.41 -3.25
N ASN A 82 -3.39 9.40 -3.95
CA ASN A 82 -2.66 9.60 -5.20
C ASN A 82 -3.62 9.63 -6.39
N GLU A 83 -4.21 10.79 -6.63
CA GLU A 83 -5.23 10.97 -7.68
C GLU A 83 -4.71 10.66 -9.09
N LYS A 84 -3.41 10.71 -9.30
CA LYS A 84 -2.81 10.38 -10.60
C LYS A 84 -3.12 8.95 -11.03
N LEU A 85 -3.38 8.07 -10.08
CA LEU A 85 -3.69 6.67 -10.38
C LEU A 85 -5.05 6.50 -11.04
N GLU A 86 -5.94 7.48 -10.91
CA GLU A 86 -7.24 7.44 -11.59
C GLU A 86 -7.07 7.52 -13.11
N ASP A 87 -6.09 8.32 -13.56
CA ASP A 87 -5.80 8.49 -14.99
C ASP A 87 -4.73 7.51 -15.48
N ALA A 88 -3.81 7.10 -14.61
CA ALA A 88 -2.69 6.26 -14.97
C ALA A 88 -2.49 5.12 -13.96
N PRO A 89 -3.46 4.19 -13.86
CA PRO A 89 -3.37 3.09 -12.88
C PRO A 89 -2.16 2.18 -13.09
N GLU A 90 -1.64 2.09 -14.31
CA GLU A 90 -0.44 1.30 -14.63
C GLU A 90 0.81 1.79 -13.91
N THR A 91 0.78 2.98 -13.32
CA THR A 91 1.89 3.48 -12.51
C THR A 91 2.16 2.57 -11.32
N VAL A 92 1.13 1.91 -10.79
CA VAL A 92 1.29 0.96 -9.70
C VAL A 92 2.15 -0.22 -10.14
N ASN A 93 2.00 -0.67 -11.38
CA ASN A 93 2.85 -1.74 -11.93
C ASN A 93 4.28 -1.28 -12.16
N GLU A 94 4.43 -0.06 -12.68
CA GLU A 94 5.75 0.45 -13.08
C GLU A 94 6.59 0.90 -11.91
N LYS A 95 5.98 1.55 -10.94
CA LYS A 95 6.68 2.14 -9.79
C LYS A 95 5.90 1.95 -8.49
N PRO A 96 5.74 0.68 -8.03
CA PRO A 96 4.89 0.40 -6.87
C PRO A 96 5.36 1.07 -5.58
N TYR A 97 6.66 1.35 -5.44
CA TYR A 97 7.23 1.95 -4.23
C TYR A 97 7.40 3.47 -4.31
N ASP A 98 7.26 4.05 -5.49
CA ASP A 98 7.49 5.48 -5.71
C ASP A 98 6.20 6.15 -6.18
N ASP A 99 6.10 6.43 -7.47
CA ASP A 99 4.95 7.15 -8.04
C ASP A 99 3.63 6.40 -7.91
N GLY A 100 3.68 5.10 -7.69
CA GLY A 100 2.49 4.24 -7.55
C GLY A 100 1.94 4.14 -6.12
N TRP A 101 2.31 5.02 -5.21
CA TRP A 101 1.76 5.02 -3.86
C TRP A 101 0.24 5.24 -3.90
N LEU A 102 -0.47 4.72 -2.89
CA LEU A 102 -1.93 4.77 -2.88
C LEU A 102 -2.49 5.87 -1.99
N VAL A 103 -2.17 5.85 -0.71
CA VAL A 103 -2.72 6.80 0.27
C VAL A 103 -1.67 7.24 1.26
N GLU A 104 -1.93 8.37 1.92
CA GLU A 104 -1.16 8.83 3.08
C GLU A 104 -2.11 8.92 4.27
N LEU A 105 -1.72 8.31 5.39
CA LEU A 105 -2.50 8.30 6.63
C LEU A 105 -1.79 9.09 7.72
N GLU A 106 -2.57 9.84 8.50
CA GLU A 106 -2.10 10.36 9.79
C GLU A 106 -2.24 9.24 10.80
N ILE A 107 -1.13 8.80 11.38
CA ILE A 107 -1.10 7.62 12.24
C ILE A 107 -1.73 7.93 13.59
N LYS A 108 -2.67 7.07 14.02
CA LYS A 108 -3.34 7.21 15.31
C LYS A 108 -2.65 6.47 16.43
N ASP A 109 -2.11 5.30 16.13
CA ASP A 109 -1.45 4.45 17.12
C ASP A 109 -0.13 3.93 16.56
N LYS A 110 0.96 4.56 16.99
CA LYS A 110 2.30 4.21 16.49
C LYS A 110 2.74 2.80 16.91
N SER A 111 2.12 2.24 17.94
CA SER A 111 2.46 0.89 18.39
C SER A 111 2.08 -0.16 17.33
N GLU A 112 1.13 0.14 16.46
CA GLU A 112 0.74 -0.75 15.38
C GLU A 112 1.86 -0.95 14.35
N ILE A 113 2.77 0.01 14.25
CA ILE A 113 3.92 -0.07 13.34
C ILE A 113 4.86 -1.21 13.77
N ASP A 114 4.99 -1.41 15.08
CA ASP A 114 5.88 -2.45 15.62
C ASP A 114 5.39 -3.86 15.28
N ALA A 115 4.12 -4.01 14.94
CA ALA A 115 3.54 -5.28 14.52
C ALA A 115 3.77 -5.58 13.04
N LEU A 116 4.29 -4.62 12.28
CA LEU A 116 4.54 -4.80 10.85
C LEU A 116 5.82 -5.60 10.61
N ILE A 117 5.91 -6.17 9.42
CA ILE A 117 7.01 -7.05 9.03
C ILE A 117 8.15 -6.18 8.47
N ASP A 118 9.39 -6.42 8.91
CA ASP A 118 10.53 -5.72 8.32
C ASP A 118 10.89 -6.32 6.95
N ALA A 119 11.77 -5.64 6.23
CA ALA A 119 12.14 -6.05 4.87
C ALA A 119 12.75 -7.44 4.81
N GLU A 120 13.60 -7.78 5.76
CA GLU A 120 14.25 -9.09 5.79
C GLU A 120 13.24 -10.22 5.99
N SER A 121 12.33 -10.05 6.95
CA SER A 121 11.29 -11.03 7.23
C SER A 121 10.30 -11.17 6.08
N TYR A 122 9.97 -10.04 5.45
CA TYR A 122 9.08 -10.05 4.30
C TYR A 122 9.71 -10.82 3.13
N LYS A 123 10.98 -10.57 2.83
CA LYS A 123 11.72 -11.29 1.79
C LYS A 123 11.67 -12.80 2.00
N LYS A 124 11.85 -13.23 3.25
CA LYS A 124 11.85 -14.65 3.58
C LYS A 124 10.49 -15.30 3.40
N SER A 125 9.42 -14.51 3.45
CA SER A 125 8.05 -15.01 3.29
C SER A 125 7.64 -15.20 1.83
N LEU A 126 8.39 -14.63 0.90
CA LEU A 126 8.05 -14.67 -0.54
C LEU A 126 8.46 -15.98 -1.23
#